data_5fbe5bc6b96b79d57e3da428925af662
#
_entry.id   5fbe5bc6b96b79d57e3da428925af662
#
_cell.length_a   1.000
_cell.length_b   1.000
_cell.length_c   1.000
_cell.angle_alpha   90.00
_cell.angle_beta   90.00
_cell.angle_gamma   90.00
#
_symmetry.space_group_name_H-M   'P 1'
#
loop_
_entity.id
_entity.type
_entity.pdbx_description
1 polymer ?
#
loop_
_entity_poly.entity_id
_entity_poly.type
_entity_poly.pdbx_seq_one_letter_code
_entity_poly.pdbx_strand_id
1 'polypeptide(L)'
;MTDLTLFNQKPLTGLLTDENKDLSRLENIIKREQYSSFNEILLAHNVTLDKISQREKELNQRLAQIEEDLKINNECDKWDYIFATSAGVIAGLIDSFFVGSPTDSKWLKMSDNATNSLVERFAKLNGWNGPKGNSDPTKSAIGFLERNFKVNYDHQHGSLVNDFMSMSASNHHLKSLAHSPSPLGLLFSLLDQFRGTATFIDNGQLITVTAESQLQGSTFVSKLFCGFTNWIGHLMSDIAGSSGASGRGSGIPIPFYELLQTLNVGSFDYNGEKKHFADIAVKVFEKGYDLRFGAVQSIPVLLVELFIRIFCILRHRYQ
;
A
#
# COMPACT_ATOMS: atom_id res chain seq x y z
N MET A 1 2.41 -6.20 19.05
CA MET A 1 1.79 -7.53 19.23
C MET A 1 1.46 -8.03 17.84
N THR A 2 2.46 -8.54 17.15
CA THR A 2 2.39 -9.01 15.76
C THR A 2 1.87 -10.44 15.77
N ASP A 3 0.91 -10.67 14.95
CA ASP A 3 0.15 -11.89 14.72
C ASP A 3 1.04 -13.15 14.62
N LEU A 4 1.27 -13.80 15.74
CA LEU A 4 1.86 -15.16 15.83
C LEU A 4 0.91 -16.25 15.28
N THR A 5 -0.31 -15.87 14.88
CA THR A 5 -1.35 -16.83 14.46
C THR A 5 -1.20 -17.32 13.03
N LEU A 6 -0.46 -16.62 12.16
CA LEU A 6 -0.37 -16.95 10.73
C LEU A 6 0.63 -18.05 10.39
N PHE A 7 1.64 -18.30 11.22
CA PHE A 7 2.67 -19.30 10.92
C PHE A 7 2.32 -20.71 11.37
N ASN A 8 1.38 -20.88 12.32
CA ASN A 8 1.07 -22.18 12.94
C ASN A 8 -0.21 -22.85 12.44
N GLN A 9 -0.97 -22.23 11.54
CA GLN A 9 -2.27 -22.83 11.15
C GLN A 9 -2.16 -24.03 10.19
N LYS A 10 -1.11 -24.15 9.38
CA LYS A 10 -1.01 -25.25 8.40
C LYS A 10 -0.81 -26.65 9.00
N PRO A 11 0.06 -26.86 9.99
CA PRO A 11 0.18 -28.19 10.61
C PRO A 11 -0.99 -28.59 11.48
N LEU A 12 -1.59 -27.64 12.23
CA LEU A 12 -2.75 -27.90 13.09
C LEU A 12 -4.03 -28.18 12.29
N THR A 13 -4.27 -27.46 11.22
CA THR A 13 -5.43 -27.72 10.34
C THR A 13 -5.34 -29.06 9.63
N GLY A 14 -4.14 -29.52 9.26
CA GLY A 14 -3.95 -30.87 8.70
C GLY A 14 -4.27 -31.97 9.71
N LEU A 15 -3.86 -31.83 10.97
CA LEU A 15 -4.15 -32.79 12.04
C LEU A 15 -5.64 -32.83 12.39
N LEU A 16 -6.30 -31.68 12.51
CA LEU A 16 -7.73 -31.57 12.79
C LEU A 16 -8.60 -32.11 11.64
N THR A 17 -8.15 -32.00 10.40
CA THR A 17 -8.85 -32.58 9.24
C THR A 17 -8.76 -34.11 9.19
N ASP A 18 -7.64 -34.69 9.62
CA ASP A 18 -7.51 -36.15 9.72
C ASP A 18 -8.33 -36.72 10.88
N GLU A 19 -8.37 -36.04 12.04
CA GLU A 19 -9.25 -36.44 13.15
C GLU A 19 -10.73 -36.36 12.77
N ASN A 20 -11.17 -35.29 12.09
CA ASN A 20 -12.55 -35.17 11.61
C ASN A 20 -12.88 -36.26 10.56
N LYS A 21 -11.91 -36.72 9.80
CA LYS A 21 -12.07 -37.78 8.82
C LYS A 21 -12.21 -39.16 9.51
N ASP A 22 -11.47 -39.38 10.57
CA ASP A 22 -11.58 -40.60 11.36
C ASP A 22 -12.89 -40.62 12.20
N LEU A 23 -13.34 -39.49 12.74
CA LEU A 23 -14.64 -39.34 13.38
C LEU A 23 -15.81 -39.56 12.41
N SER A 24 -15.72 -39.01 11.16
CA SER A 24 -16.75 -39.23 10.15
C SER A 24 -16.80 -40.69 9.66
N ARG A 25 -15.64 -41.39 9.63
CA ARG A 25 -15.63 -42.85 9.40
C ARG A 25 -16.30 -43.62 10.50
N LEU A 26 -16.09 -43.25 11.76
CA LEU A 26 -16.78 -43.86 12.91
C LEU A 26 -18.28 -43.64 12.87
N GLU A 27 -18.74 -42.44 12.58
CA GLU A 27 -20.17 -42.17 12.41
C GLU A 27 -20.77 -43.01 11.26
N ASN A 28 -20.05 -43.19 10.17
CA ASN A 28 -20.49 -44.02 9.04
C ASN A 28 -20.49 -45.53 9.40
N ILE A 29 -19.57 -45.98 10.25
CA ILE A 29 -19.53 -47.34 10.74
C ILE A 29 -20.73 -47.56 11.69
N ILE A 30 -21.01 -46.63 12.58
CA ILE A 30 -22.14 -46.66 13.50
C ILE A 30 -23.49 -46.59 12.76
N LYS A 31 -23.59 -45.74 11.73
CA LYS A 31 -24.80 -45.61 10.88
C LYS A 31 -25.07 -46.84 10.00
N ARG A 32 -24.10 -47.72 9.77
CA ARG A 32 -24.27 -48.91 8.95
C ARG A 32 -24.81 -50.12 9.71
N GLU A 33 -25.51 -49.95 10.81
CA GLU A 33 -26.33 -50.97 11.51
C GLU A 33 -25.89 -52.46 11.37
N GLN A 34 -24.62 -52.75 11.13
CA GLN A 34 -24.16 -54.12 10.97
C GLN A 34 -23.23 -54.58 12.10
N TYR A 35 -23.39 -53.98 13.26
CA TYR A 35 -22.76 -54.50 14.45
C TYR A 35 -23.65 -55.55 15.09
N SER A 36 -23.45 -56.77 14.73
CA SER A 36 -24.23 -57.91 15.26
C SER A 36 -23.79 -58.30 16.70
N SER A 37 -22.74 -57.66 17.23
CA SER A 37 -22.27 -57.93 18.56
C SER A 37 -21.68 -56.71 19.27
N PHE A 38 -21.93 -56.59 20.56
CA PHE A 38 -21.35 -55.59 21.47
C PHE A 38 -19.80 -55.57 21.42
N ASN A 39 -19.18 -56.73 21.19
CA ASN A 39 -17.74 -56.85 21.12
C ASN A 39 -17.11 -56.15 19.91
N GLU A 40 -17.79 -56.08 18.75
CA GLU A 40 -17.32 -55.37 17.59
C GLU A 40 -17.36 -53.85 17.81
N ILE A 41 -18.41 -53.35 18.47
CA ILE A 41 -18.52 -51.93 18.85
C ILE A 41 -17.41 -51.56 19.84
N LEU A 42 -17.14 -52.41 20.82
CA LEU A 42 -16.09 -52.20 21.84
C LEU A 42 -14.69 -52.20 21.20
N LEU A 43 -14.44 -53.10 20.25
CA LEU A 43 -13.17 -53.16 19.51
C LEU A 43 -12.97 -51.91 18.65
N ALA A 44 -13.99 -51.46 17.93
CA ALA A 44 -13.95 -50.24 17.12
C ALA A 44 -13.71 -48.99 17.99
N HIS A 45 -14.33 -48.93 19.17
CA HIS A 45 -14.13 -47.87 20.12
C HIS A 45 -12.70 -47.83 20.66
N ASN A 46 -12.14 -48.98 21.08
CA ASN A 46 -10.77 -49.09 21.57
C ASN A 46 -9.75 -48.71 20.51
N VAL A 47 -9.90 -49.17 19.25
CA VAL A 47 -9.03 -48.77 18.13
C VAL A 47 -9.09 -47.27 17.90
N THR A 48 -10.22 -46.63 18.12
CA THR A 48 -10.34 -45.17 17.96
C THR A 48 -9.68 -44.42 19.10
N LEU A 49 -9.87 -44.88 20.34
CA LEU A 49 -9.20 -44.31 21.51
C LEU A 49 -7.68 -44.42 21.41
N ASP A 50 -7.16 -45.53 20.93
CA ASP A 50 -5.73 -45.72 20.69
C ASP A 50 -5.20 -44.72 19.63
N LYS A 51 -5.94 -44.54 18.54
CA LYS A 51 -5.58 -43.54 17.51
C LYS A 51 -5.62 -42.11 18.04
N ILE A 52 -6.62 -41.76 18.84
CA ILE A 52 -6.72 -40.43 19.47
C ILE A 52 -5.51 -40.21 20.39
N SER A 53 -5.21 -41.19 21.26
CA SER A 53 -4.06 -41.13 22.16
C SER A 53 -2.72 -40.99 21.41
N GLN A 54 -2.56 -41.70 20.30
CA GLN A 54 -1.38 -41.58 19.46
C GLN A 54 -1.27 -40.20 18.84
N ARG A 55 -2.37 -39.64 18.33
CA ARG A 55 -2.41 -38.28 17.76
C ARG A 55 -2.13 -37.21 18.80
N GLU A 56 -2.67 -37.36 20.00
CA GLU A 56 -2.39 -36.47 21.14
C GLU A 56 -0.89 -36.46 21.46
N LYS A 57 -0.26 -37.63 21.49
CA LYS A 57 1.18 -37.73 21.72
C LYS A 57 2.01 -37.07 20.62
N GLU A 58 1.64 -37.29 19.35
CA GLU A 58 2.29 -36.63 18.21
C GLU A 58 2.12 -35.10 18.27
N LEU A 59 0.93 -34.60 18.61
CA LEU A 59 0.64 -33.19 18.77
C LEU A 59 1.49 -32.56 19.88
N ASN A 60 1.55 -33.19 21.03
CA ASN A 60 2.33 -32.72 22.17
C ASN A 60 3.86 -32.68 21.83
N GLN A 61 4.35 -33.66 21.10
CA GLN A 61 5.74 -33.65 20.63
C GLN A 61 6.02 -32.49 19.66
N ARG A 62 5.09 -32.21 18.74
CA ARG A 62 5.21 -31.07 17.82
C ARG A 62 5.12 -29.72 18.52
N LEU A 63 4.22 -29.61 19.51
CA LEU A 63 4.12 -28.40 20.33
C LEU A 63 5.42 -28.15 21.11
N ALA A 64 6.00 -29.18 21.71
CA ALA A 64 7.28 -29.05 22.40
C ALA A 64 8.41 -28.63 21.45
N GLN A 65 8.46 -29.16 20.23
CA GLN A 65 9.43 -28.72 19.22
C GLN A 65 9.22 -27.28 18.82
N ILE A 66 7.97 -26.85 18.57
CA ILE A 66 7.65 -25.46 18.23
C ILE A 66 8.04 -24.51 19.39
N GLU A 67 7.77 -24.90 20.64
CA GLU A 67 8.17 -24.11 21.81
C GLU A 67 9.69 -23.97 21.90
N GLU A 68 10.43 -25.04 21.65
CA GLU A 68 11.90 -25.01 21.63
C GLU A 68 12.44 -24.14 20.50
N ASP A 69 11.91 -24.29 19.29
CA ASP A 69 12.28 -23.46 18.13
C ASP A 69 11.95 -21.96 18.37
N LEU A 70 10.80 -21.66 18.98
CA LEU A 70 10.43 -20.30 19.36
C LEU A 70 11.36 -19.74 20.42
N LYS A 71 11.77 -20.53 21.39
CA LYS A 71 12.69 -20.12 22.44
C LYS A 71 14.07 -19.78 21.85
N ILE A 72 14.60 -20.65 20.99
CA ILE A 72 15.89 -20.43 20.31
C ILE A 72 15.84 -19.17 19.43
N ASN A 73 14.74 -18.96 18.70
CA ASN A 73 14.57 -17.81 17.82
C ASN A 73 14.26 -16.48 18.52
N ASN A 74 13.81 -16.52 19.78
CA ASN A 74 13.45 -15.32 20.54
C ASN A 74 14.55 -14.86 21.51
N GLU A 75 15.60 -15.62 21.70
CA GLU A 75 16.73 -15.21 22.54
C GLU A 75 17.70 -14.33 21.75
N CYS A 76 17.51 -13.00 21.84
CA CYS A 76 18.49 -12.04 21.35
C CYS A 76 19.68 -12.00 22.30
N ASP A 77 20.89 -12.12 21.75
CA ASP A 77 22.11 -11.96 22.52
C ASP A 77 22.74 -10.55 22.35
N LYS A 78 23.85 -10.33 23.01
CA LYS A 78 24.56 -9.04 22.93
C LYS A 78 24.95 -8.63 21.51
N TRP A 79 25.22 -9.59 20.64
CA TRP A 79 25.62 -9.32 19.26
C TRP A 79 24.44 -8.85 18.41
N ASP A 80 23.25 -9.39 18.66
CA ASP A 80 22.01 -8.94 17.99
C ASP A 80 21.74 -7.47 18.32
N TYR A 81 21.87 -7.09 19.59
CA TYR A 81 21.69 -5.69 20.01
C TYR A 81 22.78 -4.76 19.44
N ILE A 82 24.04 -5.19 19.46
CA ILE A 82 25.14 -4.41 18.88
C ILE A 82 24.92 -4.20 17.39
N PHE A 83 24.57 -5.26 16.68
CA PHE A 83 24.35 -5.20 15.24
C PHE A 83 23.14 -4.33 14.89
N ALA A 84 22.00 -4.55 15.54
CA ALA A 84 20.77 -3.76 15.33
C ALA A 84 21.00 -2.27 15.64
N THR A 85 21.69 -1.97 16.74
CA THR A 85 22.04 -0.60 17.10
C THR A 85 22.97 0.03 16.06
N SER A 86 24.00 -0.70 15.62
CA SER A 86 24.92 -0.21 14.59
C SER A 86 24.22 0.05 13.26
N ALA A 87 23.36 -0.87 12.83
CA ALA A 87 22.55 -0.70 11.62
C ALA A 87 21.62 0.51 11.73
N GLY A 88 20.96 0.70 12.87
CA GLY A 88 20.13 1.87 13.15
C GLY A 88 20.90 3.19 13.12
N VAL A 89 22.10 3.24 13.72
CA VAL A 89 22.97 4.43 13.69
C VAL A 89 23.39 4.76 12.25
N ILE A 90 23.83 3.75 11.49
CA ILE A 90 24.23 3.95 10.08
C ILE A 90 23.04 4.48 9.27
N ALA A 91 21.86 3.87 9.42
CA ALA A 91 20.65 4.33 8.73
C ALA A 91 20.25 5.75 9.13
N GLY A 92 20.36 6.10 10.41
CA GLY A 92 20.12 7.46 10.90
C GLY A 92 21.08 8.49 10.31
N LEU A 93 22.36 8.12 10.13
CA LEU A 93 23.33 8.96 9.44
C LEU A 93 22.98 9.11 7.94
N ILE A 94 22.63 8.01 7.29
CA ILE A 94 22.18 8.05 5.88
C ILE A 94 20.95 8.96 5.76
N ASP A 95 19.97 8.79 6.65
CA ASP A 95 18.77 9.63 6.67
C ASP A 95 19.13 11.11 6.82
N SER A 96 19.94 11.46 7.80
CA SER A 96 20.33 12.84 8.09
C SER A 96 21.13 13.50 6.96
N PHE A 97 22.05 12.77 6.30
CA PHE A 97 22.95 13.37 5.32
C PHE A 97 22.43 13.31 3.87
N PHE A 98 21.58 12.36 3.54
CA PHE A 98 21.15 12.09 2.16
C PHE A 98 19.65 12.26 1.94
N VAL A 99 18.84 11.89 2.93
CA VAL A 99 17.37 12.05 2.84
C VAL A 99 16.97 13.45 3.32
N GLY A 100 17.19 13.77 4.58
CA GLY A 100 16.89 15.09 5.14
C GLY A 100 15.42 15.53 4.98
N SER A 101 15.20 16.80 4.67
CA SER A 101 13.88 17.35 4.33
C SER A 101 13.61 17.29 2.82
N PRO A 102 12.35 17.37 2.36
CA PRO A 102 12.03 17.37 0.94
C PRO A 102 12.78 18.43 0.12
N THR A 103 13.00 19.61 0.69
CA THR A 103 13.72 20.71 0.03
C THR A 103 15.22 20.50 -0.08
N ASP A 104 15.80 19.76 0.87
CA ASP A 104 17.25 19.59 0.99
C ASP A 104 17.73 18.20 0.58
N SER A 105 16.83 17.26 0.36
CA SER A 105 17.15 15.88 0.04
C SER A 105 18.05 15.74 -1.17
N LYS A 106 19.25 15.20 -0.95
CA LYS A 106 20.21 14.91 -2.03
C LYS A 106 19.69 13.78 -2.91
N TRP A 107 19.12 12.74 -2.30
CA TRP A 107 18.61 11.60 -3.04
C TRP A 107 17.36 11.94 -3.84
N LEU A 108 16.47 12.80 -3.33
CA LEU A 108 15.34 13.28 -4.09
C LEU A 108 15.82 14.06 -5.33
N LYS A 109 16.79 14.96 -5.17
CA LYS A 109 17.40 15.71 -6.28
C LYS A 109 18.09 14.80 -7.30
N MET A 110 18.79 13.75 -6.85
CA MET A 110 19.39 12.75 -7.76
C MET A 110 18.30 11.98 -8.54
N SER A 111 17.17 11.72 -7.93
CA SER A 111 16.04 11.03 -8.59
C SER A 111 15.33 11.91 -9.63
N ASP A 112 15.48 13.24 -9.57
CA ASP A 112 14.80 14.18 -10.46
C ASP A 112 15.12 13.91 -11.92
N ASN A 113 16.38 13.71 -12.26
CA ASN A 113 16.78 13.45 -13.65
C ASN A 113 16.20 12.14 -14.18
N ALA A 114 16.17 11.10 -13.37
CA ALA A 114 15.59 9.82 -13.75
C ALA A 114 14.07 9.94 -13.94
N THR A 115 13.39 10.60 -13.01
CA THR A 115 11.95 10.82 -13.07
C THR A 115 11.56 11.70 -14.25
N ASN A 116 12.27 12.82 -14.46
CA ASN A 116 12.05 13.70 -15.61
C ASN A 116 12.24 12.95 -16.93
N SER A 117 13.32 12.17 -17.04
CA SER A 117 13.56 11.32 -18.23
C SER A 117 12.46 10.31 -18.45
N LEU A 118 11.91 9.71 -17.37
CA LEU A 118 10.80 8.76 -17.45
C LEU A 118 9.55 9.45 -18.01
N VAL A 119 9.19 10.62 -17.47
CA VAL A 119 8.02 11.40 -17.92
C VAL A 119 8.17 11.85 -19.35
N GLU A 120 9.33 12.36 -19.76
CA GLU A 120 9.60 12.77 -21.13
C GLU A 120 9.54 11.59 -22.11
N ARG A 121 10.08 10.43 -21.74
CA ARG A 121 9.97 9.20 -22.55
C ARG A 121 8.53 8.76 -22.69
N PHE A 122 7.77 8.76 -21.60
CA PHE A 122 6.35 8.42 -21.63
C PHE A 122 5.57 9.39 -22.52
N ALA A 123 5.82 10.69 -22.42
CA ALA A 123 5.22 11.70 -23.29
C ALA A 123 5.58 11.46 -24.78
N LYS A 124 6.85 11.15 -25.10
CA LYS A 124 7.29 10.82 -26.46
C LYS A 124 6.60 9.58 -27.01
N LEU A 125 6.45 8.53 -26.22
CA LEU A 125 5.70 7.32 -26.62
C LEU A 125 4.25 7.62 -26.97
N ASN A 126 3.69 8.68 -26.38
CA ASN A 126 2.31 9.13 -26.63
C ASN A 126 2.20 10.26 -27.65
N GLY A 127 3.27 10.55 -28.39
CA GLY A 127 3.25 11.51 -29.50
C GLY A 127 3.73 12.94 -29.19
N TRP A 128 4.36 13.16 -28.02
CA TRP A 128 5.00 14.45 -27.75
C TRP A 128 6.28 14.62 -28.56
N ASN A 129 6.34 15.68 -29.32
CA ASN A 129 7.44 15.98 -30.26
C ASN A 129 8.59 16.82 -29.66
N GLY A 130 8.57 17.00 -28.34
CA GLY A 130 9.56 17.82 -27.65
C GLY A 130 9.07 19.23 -27.30
N PRO A 131 9.89 19.99 -26.54
CA PRO A 131 9.54 21.35 -26.16
C PRO A 131 9.52 22.28 -27.36
N LYS A 132 8.67 23.31 -27.33
CA LYS A 132 8.65 24.37 -28.31
C LYS A 132 9.57 25.51 -27.84
N GLY A 133 10.51 25.92 -28.70
CA GLY A 133 11.47 26.97 -28.36
C GLY A 133 12.38 26.62 -27.20
N ASN A 134 12.66 27.57 -26.30
CA ASN A 134 13.52 27.41 -25.12
C ASN A 134 12.75 27.00 -23.87
N SER A 135 11.57 26.37 -23.99
CA SER A 135 10.82 25.94 -22.86
C SER A 135 11.46 24.72 -22.17
N ASP A 136 11.27 24.59 -20.84
CA ASP A 136 11.73 23.46 -20.07
C ASP A 136 11.11 22.15 -20.65
N PRO A 137 11.92 21.13 -21.01
CA PRO A 137 11.42 19.90 -21.62
C PRO A 137 10.42 19.17 -20.75
N THR A 138 10.71 19.05 -19.47
CA THR A 138 9.85 18.33 -18.52
C THR A 138 8.51 19.05 -18.31
N LYS A 139 8.52 20.38 -18.17
CA LYS A 139 7.26 21.17 -18.11
C LYS A 139 6.43 21.02 -19.38
N SER A 140 7.08 21.01 -20.54
CA SER A 140 6.41 20.82 -21.83
C SER A 140 5.80 19.41 -21.92
N ALA A 141 6.51 18.38 -21.47
CA ALA A 141 6.01 17.01 -21.42
C ALA A 141 4.82 16.87 -20.48
N ILE A 142 4.89 17.41 -19.26
CA ILE A 142 3.79 17.44 -18.28
C ILE A 142 2.56 18.08 -18.93
N GLY A 143 2.67 19.30 -19.46
CA GLY A 143 1.55 19.98 -20.08
C GLY A 143 0.98 19.26 -21.31
N PHE A 144 1.80 18.45 -22.01
CA PHE A 144 1.31 17.56 -23.06
C PHE A 144 0.47 16.41 -22.48
N LEU A 145 0.97 15.75 -21.42
CA LEU A 145 0.28 14.64 -20.79
C LEU A 145 -1.05 15.07 -20.16
N GLU A 146 -1.10 16.17 -19.44
CA GLU A 146 -2.32 16.73 -18.85
C GLU A 146 -3.39 17.02 -19.90
N ARG A 147 -3.01 17.53 -21.08
CA ARG A 147 -3.95 17.78 -22.16
C ARG A 147 -4.46 16.51 -22.85
N ASN A 148 -3.67 15.45 -22.90
CA ASN A 148 -4.02 14.22 -23.60
C ASN A 148 -4.63 13.15 -22.69
N PHE A 149 -4.29 13.16 -21.41
CA PHE A 149 -4.77 12.21 -20.40
C PHE A 149 -5.60 12.95 -19.36
N LYS A 150 -6.80 13.34 -19.74
CA LYS A 150 -7.70 14.10 -18.88
C LYS A 150 -8.38 13.21 -17.86
N VAL A 151 -8.28 13.56 -16.60
CA VAL A 151 -9.23 13.14 -15.57
C VAL A 151 -10.32 14.20 -15.42
N ASN A 152 -11.46 13.82 -14.86
CA ASN A 152 -12.63 14.71 -14.87
C ASN A 152 -12.48 16.00 -14.07
N TYR A 153 -11.44 16.14 -13.31
CA TYR A 153 -11.12 17.38 -12.64
C TYR A 153 -9.66 17.75 -12.90
N ASP A 154 -9.49 18.90 -13.50
CA ASP A 154 -8.20 19.58 -13.58
C ASP A 154 -8.36 20.94 -12.89
N HIS A 155 -7.48 21.27 -11.97
CA HIS A 155 -7.47 22.53 -11.23
C HIS A 155 -7.56 23.76 -12.15
N GLN A 156 -7.04 23.67 -13.36
CA GLN A 156 -7.04 24.79 -14.33
C GLN A 156 -8.44 25.09 -14.87
N HIS A 157 -9.39 24.18 -14.75
CA HIS A 157 -10.72 24.28 -15.38
C HIS A 157 -11.89 24.25 -14.39
N GLY A 158 -11.62 24.14 -13.08
CA GLY A 158 -12.65 23.91 -12.05
C GLY A 158 -12.88 25.10 -11.10
N SER A 159 -13.10 26.32 -11.59
CA SER A 159 -13.18 27.52 -10.74
C SER A 159 -14.26 27.46 -9.64
N LEU A 160 -15.45 26.95 -9.94
CA LEU A 160 -16.55 26.88 -8.96
C LEU A 160 -16.31 25.88 -7.84
N VAL A 161 -15.67 24.75 -8.15
CA VAL A 161 -15.36 23.70 -7.17
C VAL A 161 -14.21 24.14 -6.26
N ASN A 162 -13.24 24.90 -6.80
CA ASN A 162 -12.10 25.40 -6.06
C ASN A 162 -12.51 26.29 -4.89
N ASP A 163 -13.43 27.21 -5.12
CA ASP A 163 -13.89 28.14 -4.07
C ASP A 163 -14.67 27.41 -2.97
N PHE A 164 -15.54 26.47 -3.36
CA PHE A 164 -16.36 25.72 -2.41
C PHE A 164 -15.56 24.77 -1.51
N MET A 165 -14.53 24.10 -2.08
CA MET A 165 -13.76 23.08 -1.37
C MET A 165 -12.39 23.58 -0.91
N SER A 166 -12.10 24.87 -1.02
CA SER A 166 -10.78 25.46 -0.73
C SER A 166 -9.65 24.67 -1.43
N MET A 167 -9.86 24.28 -2.69
CA MET A 167 -8.86 23.57 -3.47
C MET A 167 -7.88 24.51 -4.14
N SER A 168 -6.65 24.06 -4.21
CA SER A 168 -5.53 24.77 -4.84
C SER A 168 -4.72 23.82 -5.72
N ALA A 169 -3.79 24.35 -6.50
CA ALA A 169 -2.85 23.52 -7.27
C ALA A 169 -2.04 22.56 -6.39
N SER A 170 -1.83 22.89 -5.10
CA SER A 170 -1.02 22.08 -4.18
C SER A 170 -1.79 20.99 -3.45
N ASN A 171 -3.13 21.08 -3.35
CA ASN A 171 -3.91 20.14 -2.55
C ASN A 171 -5.02 19.40 -3.30
N HIS A 172 -5.30 19.73 -4.56
CA HIS A 172 -6.37 19.09 -5.33
C HIS A 172 -6.17 17.57 -5.50
N HIS A 173 -4.94 17.11 -5.60
CA HIS A 173 -4.62 15.68 -5.67
C HIS A 173 -5.01 14.89 -4.41
N LEU A 174 -5.11 15.55 -3.28
CA LEU A 174 -5.55 14.93 -2.03
C LEU A 174 -7.06 14.84 -1.94
N LYS A 175 -7.76 15.76 -2.60
CA LYS A 175 -9.22 15.85 -2.54
C LYS A 175 -9.89 15.14 -3.71
N SER A 176 -9.34 15.17 -4.90
CA SER A 176 -9.87 14.44 -6.06
C SER A 176 -9.48 12.98 -6.03
N LEU A 177 -10.46 12.09 -5.95
CA LEU A 177 -10.22 10.64 -5.85
C LEU A 177 -9.59 10.06 -7.12
N ALA A 178 -9.93 10.57 -8.29
CA ALA A 178 -9.35 10.11 -9.55
C ALA A 178 -7.84 10.40 -9.69
N HIS A 179 -7.26 11.24 -8.83
CA HIS A 179 -5.82 11.53 -8.80
C HIS A 179 -5.03 10.64 -7.84
N SER A 180 -5.70 9.77 -7.07
CA SER A 180 -5.01 8.90 -6.13
C SER A 180 -4.23 7.77 -6.85
N PRO A 181 -2.98 7.51 -6.48
CA PRO A 181 -2.18 6.41 -7.02
C PRO A 181 -2.54 5.06 -6.36
N SER A 182 -3.81 4.79 -6.16
CA SER A 182 -4.34 3.60 -5.49
C SER A 182 -5.38 2.89 -6.35
N PRO A 183 -5.72 1.62 -6.06
CA PRO A 183 -6.84 0.94 -6.73
C PRO A 183 -8.16 1.69 -6.58
N LEU A 184 -8.34 2.43 -5.49
CA LEU A 184 -9.51 3.28 -5.28
C LEU A 184 -9.51 4.45 -6.25
N GLY A 185 -8.36 5.11 -6.47
CA GLY A 185 -8.21 6.16 -7.47
C GLY A 185 -8.53 5.68 -8.87
N LEU A 186 -8.06 4.50 -9.26
CA LEU A 186 -8.43 3.88 -10.53
C LEU A 186 -9.93 3.63 -10.62
N LEU A 187 -10.55 3.11 -9.55
CA LEU A 187 -11.99 2.87 -9.52
C LEU A 187 -12.78 4.17 -9.75
N PHE A 188 -12.42 5.24 -9.05
CA PHE A 188 -13.10 6.54 -9.21
C PHE A 188 -12.81 7.17 -10.57
N SER A 189 -11.62 7.04 -11.13
CA SER A 189 -11.32 7.47 -12.50
C SER A 189 -12.23 6.78 -13.51
N LEU A 190 -12.46 5.47 -13.36
CA LEU A 190 -13.39 4.72 -14.21
C LEU A 190 -14.83 5.15 -13.99
N LEU A 191 -15.30 5.25 -12.74
CA LEU A 191 -16.66 5.67 -12.42
C LEU A 191 -16.97 7.06 -12.96
N ASP A 192 -16.08 8.00 -12.78
CA ASP A 192 -16.20 9.36 -13.26
C ASP A 192 -16.20 9.40 -14.80
N GLN A 193 -15.36 8.57 -15.45
CA GLN A 193 -15.36 8.40 -16.90
C GLN A 193 -16.70 7.92 -17.44
N PHE A 194 -17.37 6.98 -16.74
CA PHE A 194 -18.66 6.46 -17.17
C PHE A 194 -19.81 7.43 -16.92
N ARG A 195 -19.77 8.14 -15.80
CA ARG A 195 -20.85 9.02 -15.34
C ARG A 195 -20.72 10.45 -15.88
N GLY A 196 -19.56 10.85 -16.36
CA GLY A 196 -19.27 12.25 -16.68
C GLY A 196 -19.26 13.14 -15.44
N THR A 197 -18.71 12.60 -14.33
CA THR A 197 -18.65 13.28 -13.04
C THR A 197 -17.20 13.48 -12.61
N ALA A 198 -16.99 14.27 -11.58
CA ALA A 198 -15.76 14.33 -10.80
C ALA A 198 -16.08 14.10 -9.33
N THR A 199 -15.37 13.17 -8.70
CA THR A 199 -15.64 12.77 -7.31
C THR A 199 -14.50 13.20 -6.40
N PHE A 200 -14.88 13.86 -5.33
CA PHE A 200 -13.98 14.44 -4.34
C PHE A 200 -14.29 13.92 -2.96
N ILE A 201 -13.31 14.09 -2.08
CA ILE A 201 -13.48 13.86 -0.66
C ILE A 201 -13.11 15.13 0.11
N ASP A 202 -14.00 15.58 1.00
CA ASP A 202 -13.76 16.72 1.87
C ASP A 202 -14.39 16.47 3.24
N ASN A 203 -13.59 16.62 4.30
CA ASN A 203 -14.03 16.41 5.68
C ASN A 203 -14.80 15.09 5.92
N GLY A 204 -14.34 14.01 5.31
CA GLY A 204 -14.99 12.69 5.40
C GLY A 204 -16.25 12.51 4.55
N GLN A 205 -16.64 13.53 3.77
CA GLN A 205 -17.79 13.48 2.89
C GLN A 205 -17.38 13.27 1.44
N LEU A 206 -18.10 12.38 0.76
CA LEU A 206 -17.93 12.14 -0.67
C LEU A 206 -18.80 13.14 -1.44
N ILE A 207 -18.17 13.96 -2.26
CA ILE A 207 -18.85 15.00 -3.06
C ILE A 207 -18.65 14.65 -4.53
N THR A 208 -19.75 14.52 -5.27
CA THR A 208 -19.72 14.25 -6.71
C THR A 208 -20.37 15.41 -7.44
N VAL A 209 -19.65 15.97 -8.41
CA VAL A 209 -20.14 17.06 -9.26
C VAL A 209 -20.16 16.62 -10.72
N THR A 210 -21.00 17.25 -11.53
CA THR A 210 -21.00 17.02 -12.98
C THR A 210 -19.70 17.60 -13.56
N ALA A 211 -19.00 16.84 -14.40
CA ALA A 211 -17.76 17.31 -15.01
C ALA A 211 -18.04 18.39 -16.06
N GLU A 212 -17.27 19.47 -16.01
CA GLU A 212 -17.32 20.55 -17.00
C GLU A 212 -16.75 20.11 -18.35
N SER A 213 -15.85 19.12 -18.36
CA SER A 213 -15.20 18.61 -19.55
C SER A 213 -15.80 17.29 -19.97
N GLN A 214 -16.16 17.16 -21.25
CA GLN A 214 -16.51 15.86 -21.81
C GLN A 214 -15.28 14.99 -21.94
N LEU A 215 -15.25 13.89 -21.19
CA LEU A 215 -14.21 12.89 -21.33
C LEU A 215 -14.40 12.08 -22.62
N GLN A 216 -13.28 11.69 -23.23
CA GLN A 216 -13.27 10.90 -24.44
C GLN A 216 -13.84 9.50 -24.18
N GLY A 217 -14.48 8.94 -25.22
CA GLY A 217 -15.02 7.58 -25.20
C GLY A 217 -16.54 7.54 -25.33
N SER A 218 -17.02 6.97 -26.44
CA SER A 218 -18.45 6.85 -26.75
C SER A 218 -19.04 5.47 -26.40
N THR A 219 -18.19 4.42 -26.41
CA THR A 219 -18.61 3.04 -26.12
C THR A 219 -18.13 2.59 -24.74
N PHE A 220 -18.72 1.51 -24.20
CA PHE A 220 -18.32 0.94 -22.93
C PHE A 220 -16.81 0.64 -22.90
N VAL A 221 -16.29 -0.06 -23.92
CA VAL A 221 -14.87 -0.44 -23.99
C VAL A 221 -13.98 0.78 -24.10
N SER A 222 -14.37 1.77 -24.92
CA SER A 222 -13.58 3.00 -25.04
C SER A 222 -13.54 3.84 -23.76
N LYS A 223 -14.67 3.89 -23.01
CA LYS A 223 -14.70 4.55 -21.70
C LYS A 223 -13.80 3.84 -20.68
N LEU A 224 -13.83 2.52 -20.63
CA LEU A 224 -12.98 1.72 -19.77
C LEU A 224 -11.49 1.97 -20.08
N PHE A 225 -11.12 1.91 -21.37
CA PHE A 225 -9.77 2.16 -21.82
C PHE A 225 -9.32 3.59 -21.51
N CYS A 226 -10.15 4.59 -21.81
CA CYS A 226 -9.85 5.98 -21.52
C CYS A 226 -9.71 6.26 -20.02
N GLY A 227 -10.60 5.74 -19.18
CA GLY A 227 -10.49 5.91 -17.72
C GLY A 227 -9.19 5.35 -17.16
N PHE A 228 -8.77 4.17 -17.64
CA PHE A 228 -7.51 3.55 -17.23
C PHE A 228 -6.29 4.33 -17.75
N THR A 229 -6.26 4.65 -19.04
CA THR A 229 -5.10 5.34 -19.65
C THR A 229 -4.98 6.78 -19.18
N ASN A 230 -6.09 7.48 -18.99
CA ASN A 230 -6.08 8.83 -18.45
C ASN A 230 -5.55 8.86 -17.01
N TRP A 231 -5.98 7.90 -16.17
CA TRP A 231 -5.47 7.78 -14.82
C TRP A 231 -3.95 7.59 -14.79
N ILE A 232 -3.41 6.63 -15.57
CA ILE A 232 -1.96 6.41 -15.64
C ILE A 232 -1.23 7.63 -16.20
N GLY A 233 -1.72 8.21 -17.29
CA GLY A 233 -1.09 9.35 -17.94
C GLY A 233 -1.06 10.59 -17.07
N HIS A 234 -2.10 10.80 -16.27
CA HIS A 234 -2.17 11.89 -15.31
C HIS A 234 -1.21 11.67 -14.14
N LEU A 235 -1.17 10.47 -13.56
CA LEU A 235 -0.20 10.13 -12.53
C LEU A 235 1.25 10.28 -13.03
N MET A 236 1.52 9.97 -14.30
CA MET A 236 2.83 10.18 -14.91
C MET A 236 3.17 11.67 -15.06
N SER A 237 2.20 12.56 -15.29
CA SER A 237 2.44 13.99 -15.29
C SER A 237 2.81 14.52 -13.91
N ASP A 238 2.16 14.02 -12.87
CA ASP A 238 2.34 14.47 -11.50
C ASP A 238 3.65 13.99 -10.86
N ILE A 239 4.11 12.78 -11.21
CA ILE A 239 5.32 12.20 -10.61
C ILE A 239 6.60 13.01 -10.88
N ALA A 240 6.65 13.79 -11.94
CA ALA A 240 7.78 14.68 -12.24
C ALA A 240 7.88 15.86 -11.27
N GLY A 241 6.84 16.15 -10.52
CA GLY A 241 6.80 17.21 -9.53
C GLY A 241 7.02 16.70 -8.11
N SER A 242 7.52 17.59 -7.27
CA SER A 242 7.27 17.48 -5.84
C SER A 242 6.58 18.76 -5.40
N SER A 243 5.57 18.65 -4.58
CA SER A 243 4.71 19.75 -4.14
C SER A 243 5.47 20.91 -3.47
N GLY A 244 6.73 20.75 -3.15
CA GLY A 244 7.51 21.76 -2.44
C GLY A 244 8.73 22.33 -3.16
N ALA A 245 9.33 21.65 -4.13
CA ALA A 245 10.72 21.94 -4.46
C ALA A 245 11.00 22.42 -5.88
N SER A 246 10.28 21.99 -6.90
CA SER A 246 10.70 22.27 -8.29
C SER A 246 9.71 23.00 -9.17
N GLY A 247 8.47 23.18 -8.75
CA GLY A 247 7.43 23.87 -9.54
C GLY A 247 7.17 23.23 -10.91
N ARG A 248 7.47 21.94 -11.09
CA ARG A 248 7.29 21.23 -12.35
C ARG A 248 6.03 20.39 -12.41
N GLY A 249 5.57 19.86 -11.30
CA GLY A 249 4.33 19.11 -11.15
C GLY A 249 3.81 19.25 -9.75
N SER A 250 2.66 18.66 -9.46
CA SER A 250 2.00 18.81 -8.16
C SER A 250 2.46 17.77 -7.12
N GLY A 251 3.19 16.75 -7.55
CA GLY A 251 3.50 15.58 -6.74
C GLY A 251 2.33 14.61 -6.66
N ILE A 252 2.61 13.38 -6.30
CA ILE A 252 1.60 12.34 -6.08
C ILE A 252 1.50 12.04 -4.59
N PRO A 253 0.31 12.04 -3.97
CA PRO A 253 0.15 11.63 -2.58
C PRO A 253 0.57 10.18 -2.39
N ILE A 254 0.92 9.82 -1.14
CA ILE A 254 1.18 8.43 -0.78
C ILE A 254 -0.09 7.61 -1.01
N PRO A 255 0.00 6.38 -1.57
CA PRO A 255 -1.17 5.54 -1.82
C PRO A 255 -2.04 5.39 -0.56
N PHE A 256 -3.35 5.34 -0.76
CA PHE A 256 -4.37 5.28 0.30
C PHE A 256 -4.47 6.53 1.19
N TYR A 257 -3.91 7.66 0.74
CA TYR A 257 -4.04 8.94 1.46
C TYR A 257 -5.51 9.38 1.59
N GLU A 258 -6.32 9.04 0.60
CA GLU A 258 -7.77 9.24 0.58
C GLU A 258 -8.50 8.53 1.74
N LEU A 259 -7.96 7.43 2.27
CA LEU A 259 -8.54 6.75 3.42
C LEU A 259 -8.45 7.62 4.68
N LEU A 260 -7.37 8.38 4.86
CA LEU A 260 -7.25 9.32 5.98
C LEU A 260 -8.32 10.42 5.89
N GLN A 261 -8.62 10.87 4.68
CA GLN A 261 -9.69 11.84 4.41
C GLN A 261 -11.08 11.23 4.66
N THR A 262 -11.29 9.97 4.21
CA THR A 262 -12.57 9.25 4.35
C THR A 262 -12.89 8.94 5.80
N LEU A 263 -11.92 8.41 6.52
CA LEU A 263 -12.12 8.00 7.91
C LEU A 263 -12.27 9.19 8.83
N ASN A 264 -11.70 10.33 8.46
CA ASN A 264 -11.71 11.59 9.22
C ASN A 264 -11.48 11.38 10.73
N VAL A 265 -10.57 10.44 11.06
CA VAL A 265 -10.30 9.99 12.43
C VAL A 265 -9.37 10.96 13.15
N GLY A 266 -9.49 10.97 14.48
CA GLY A 266 -8.59 11.71 15.35
C GLY A 266 -8.81 13.21 15.30
N SER A 267 -9.79 13.72 16.06
CA SER A 267 -9.88 15.14 16.32
C SER A 267 -9.03 15.52 17.53
N PHE A 268 -8.27 16.59 17.41
CA PHE A 268 -7.48 17.16 18.50
C PHE A 268 -7.54 18.69 18.45
N ASP A 269 -7.41 19.29 19.60
CA ASP A 269 -7.39 20.76 19.70
C ASP A 269 -5.97 21.28 19.46
N TYR A 270 -5.82 22.12 18.43
CA TYR A 270 -4.57 22.79 18.13
C TYR A 270 -4.82 24.29 18.01
N ASN A 271 -4.26 25.06 18.94
CA ASN A 271 -4.46 26.52 19.01
C ASN A 271 -5.94 26.95 19.08
N GLY A 272 -6.80 26.21 19.77
CA GLY A 272 -8.22 26.50 19.91
C GLY A 272 -9.11 26.11 18.72
N GLU A 273 -8.52 25.43 17.70
CA GLU A 273 -9.25 24.88 16.57
C GLU A 273 -9.24 23.36 16.61
N LYS A 274 -10.37 22.74 16.35
CA LYS A 274 -10.45 21.28 16.12
C LYS A 274 -9.81 20.94 14.78
N LYS A 275 -8.79 20.11 14.80
CA LYS A 275 -8.11 19.59 13.61
C LYS A 275 -8.21 18.09 13.56
N HIS A 276 -8.22 17.55 12.35
CA HIS A 276 -8.21 16.11 12.07
C HIS A 276 -6.86 15.69 11.53
N PHE A 277 -6.55 14.40 11.57
CA PHE A 277 -5.31 13.88 10.95
C PHE A 277 -5.25 14.17 9.45
N ALA A 278 -6.40 14.22 8.78
CA ALA A 278 -6.47 14.63 7.38
C ALA A 278 -5.90 16.04 7.14
N ASP A 279 -6.14 17.00 8.06
CA ASP A 279 -5.60 18.37 7.94
C ASP A 279 -4.08 18.41 8.08
N ILE A 280 -3.52 17.55 8.96
CA ILE A 280 -2.07 17.40 9.08
C ILE A 280 -1.51 16.83 7.80
N ALA A 281 -2.15 15.78 7.30
CA ALA A 281 -1.74 15.10 6.10
C ALA A 281 -1.68 16.04 4.89
N VAL A 282 -2.66 16.90 4.70
CA VAL A 282 -2.63 17.96 3.66
C VAL A 282 -1.41 18.85 3.83
N LYS A 283 -1.18 19.36 5.05
CA LYS A 283 -0.03 20.24 5.31
C LYS A 283 1.32 19.55 5.12
N VAL A 284 1.41 18.28 5.44
CA VAL A 284 2.61 17.48 5.24
C VAL A 284 2.88 17.33 3.74
N PHE A 285 1.84 17.02 2.96
CA PHE A 285 1.96 16.93 1.51
C PHE A 285 2.37 18.28 0.88
N GLU A 286 1.73 19.38 1.27
CA GLU A 286 2.07 20.73 0.78
C GLU A 286 3.52 21.14 1.08
N LYS A 287 4.16 20.50 2.07
CA LYS A 287 5.59 20.68 2.37
C LYS A 287 6.51 19.76 1.55
N GLY A 288 5.98 19.00 0.62
CA GLY A 288 6.75 18.14 -0.28
C GLY A 288 6.91 16.69 0.18
N TYR A 289 6.20 16.27 1.21
CA TYR A 289 6.16 14.87 1.64
C TYR A 289 5.19 14.07 0.76
N ASP A 290 5.57 13.90 -0.49
CA ASP A 290 4.84 13.16 -1.51
C ASP A 290 5.32 11.70 -1.62
N LEU A 291 4.77 10.95 -2.59
CA LEU A 291 5.15 9.56 -2.85
C LEU A 291 6.65 9.39 -3.14
N ARG A 292 7.25 10.31 -3.88
CA ARG A 292 8.68 10.22 -4.23
C ARG A 292 9.55 10.40 -3.00
N PHE A 293 9.23 11.40 -2.18
CA PHE A 293 9.96 11.62 -0.94
C PHE A 293 9.74 10.46 0.04
N GLY A 294 8.52 9.93 0.14
CA GLY A 294 8.22 8.72 0.92
C GLY A 294 9.05 7.51 0.47
N ALA A 295 9.22 7.33 -0.84
CA ALA A 295 10.11 6.29 -1.38
C ALA A 295 11.57 6.51 -0.98
N VAL A 296 12.07 7.75 -1.03
CA VAL A 296 13.42 8.09 -0.58
C VAL A 296 13.60 7.85 0.92
N GLN A 297 12.60 8.24 1.74
CA GLN A 297 12.60 7.98 3.20
C GLN A 297 12.57 6.50 3.55
N SER A 298 11.99 5.65 2.70
CA SER A 298 11.96 4.22 2.94
C SER A 298 13.32 3.53 2.77
N ILE A 299 14.26 4.14 2.05
CA ILE A 299 15.57 3.52 1.76
C ILE A 299 16.37 3.21 3.03
N PRO A 300 16.58 4.13 3.97
CA PRO A 300 17.30 3.82 5.23
C PRO A 300 16.63 2.69 6.00
N VAL A 301 15.30 2.66 6.06
CA VAL A 301 14.52 1.61 6.74
C VAL A 301 14.73 0.25 6.07
N LEU A 302 14.65 0.20 4.75
CA LEU A 302 14.88 -1.02 3.97
C LEU A 302 16.33 -1.52 4.11
N LEU A 303 17.30 -0.61 4.21
CA LEU A 303 18.69 -0.98 4.45
C LEU A 303 18.88 -1.62 5.84
N VAL A 304 18.27 -1.08 6.89
CA VAL A 304 18.31 -1.70 8.23
C VAL A 304 17.71 -3.09 8.19
N GLU A 305 16.52 -3.24 7.60
CA GLU A 305 15.84 -4.52 7.47
C GLU A 305 16.69 -5.54 6.71
N LEU A 306 17.28 -5.12 5.60
CA LEU A 306 18.17 -5.97 4.81
C LEU A 306 19.41 -6.41 5.60
N PHE A 307 20.07 -5.49 6.28
CA PHE A 307 21.25 -5.80 7.10
C PHE A 307 20.93 -6.76 8.24
N ILE A 308 19.81 -6.53 8.95
CA ILE A 308 19.37 -7.43 10.02
C ILE A 308 19.08 -8.83 9.45
N ARG A 309 18.39 -8.94 8.33
CA ARG A 309 18.09 -10.23 7.70
C ARG A 309 19.36 -10.97 7.26
N ILE A 310 20.30 -10.24 6.62
CA ILE A 310 21.59 -10.83 6.22
C ILE A 310 22.34 -11.33 7.45
N PHE A 311 22.41 -10.55 8.51
CA PHE A 311 23.07 -10.93 9.76
C PHE A 311 22.44 -12.17 10.37
N CYS A 312 21.12 -12.22 10.48
CA CYS A 312 20.40 -13.40 11.00
C CYS A 312 20.68 -14.65 10.15
N ILE A 313 20.64 -14.53 8.80
CA ILE A 313 20.92 -15.66 7.91
C ILE A 313 22.36 -16.17 8.05
N LEU A 314 23.33 -15.25 8.11
CA LEU A 314 24.74 -15.63 8.29
C LEU A 314 24.96 -16.30 9.63
N ARG A 315 24.38 -15.77 10.70
CA ARG A 315 24.50 -16.33 12.04
C ARG A 315 23.91 -17.73 12.12
N HIS A 316 22.70 -17.97 11.60
CA HIS A 316 22.08 -19.30 11.60
C HIS A 316 22.80 -20.34 10.71
N ARG A 317 23.62 -19.90 9.77
CA ARG A 317 24.46 -20.82 8.98
C ARG A 317 25.78 -21.20 9.65
N TYR A 318 26.20 -20.44 10.65
CA TYR A 318 27.47 -20.65 11.36
C TYR A 318 27.28 -21.12 12.81
N GLN A 319 26.07 -21.26 13.29
CA GLN A 319 25.66 -22.00 14.50
C GLN A 319 25.15 -23.41 14.12
#